data_eae1a7c99fd5af1533be3463ff3e0bb5
#
_entry.id   eae1a7c99fd5af1533be3463ff3e0bb5
#
_cell.length_a   1.000
_cell.length_b   1.000
_cell.length_c   1.000
_cell.angle_alpha   90.00
_cell.angle_beta   90.00
_cell.angle_gamma   90.00
#
_symmetry.space_group_name_H-M   'P 1'
#
loop_
_entity.id
_entity.type
_entity.pdbx_description
1 polymer ?
#
loop_
_entity_poly.entity_id
_entity_poly.type
_entity_poly.pdbx_seq_one_letter_code
_entity_poly.pdbx_strand_id
1 'polypeptide(L)'
;MDLLRNKPCGGRYGDIVQAIGHTPLIELKRLSPKPGVRIWAKLESRNPTGSVKDRVARAMIEDAEEKGLISPGQTTLEPTSGNTGISLAMICARKGYPLKVVMPENVTPERTQLLRMYGAEIVYSEGSLGSNGAVELALEMAEKDASYYMPYQYGNQANPLAHYNGTALEILEELDEVSAFVAGLGTGGTLMGNGRRLKEELGDQVKIVAAEPMQGEPVQGLRSLQDGFIPPIIDLSLLDRKIFVTNRDAILFTRRLLEEEGLFVGVSSGAIARVAVRIAGELEEGNVVFLVADDGWKYLSSGIYTRPIEEIENLDATVWW
;
A
#
# COMPACT_ATOMS: atom_id res chain seq x y z
N MET A 1 12.97 7.26 -33.95
CA MET A 1 12.29 7.87 -32.78
C MET A 1 10.99 7.11 -32.62
N ASP A 2 10.98 6.09 -31.80
CA ASP A 2 9.72 5.49 -31.39
C ASP A 2 8.96 6.52 -30.64
N LEU A 3 7.88 7.00 -31.25
CA LEU A 3 6.88 7.78 -30.58
C LEU A 3 6.52 7.02 -29.30
N LEU A 4 6.71 7.67 -28.15
CA LEU A 4 6.18 7.20 -26.88
C LEU A 4 4.70 6.93 -27.10
N ARG A 5 4.38 5.72 -27.51
CA ARG A 5 3.02 5.21 -27.45
C ARG A 5 2.76 5.02 -25.97
N ASN A 6 2.31 6.12 -25.34
CA ASN A 6 1.67 6.00 -24.06
C ASN A 6 0.61 4.90 -24.22
N LYS A 7 0.90 3.71 -23.71
CA LYS A 7 -0.19 2.82 -23.33
C LYS A 7 -0.92 3.63 -22.26
N PRO A 8 -2.11 4.14 -22.52
CA PRO A 8 -2.76 4.95 -21.52
C PRO A 8 -3.04 4.04 -20.32
N CYS A 9 -2.67 4.50 -19.12
CA CYS A 9 -3.50 4.18 -17.97
C CYS A 9 -4.87 4.69 -18.34
N GLY A 10 -5.67 3.97 -19.07
CA GLY A 10 -6.85 4.61 -19.54
C GLY A 10 -7.52 3.87 -20.67
N GLY A 11 -8.74 3.61 -20.42
CA GLY A 11 -9.79 3.25 -21.35
C GLY A 11 -10.95 4.21 -21.12
N ARG A 12 -12.06 3.92 -21.74
CA ARG A 12 -13.36 4.51 -21.39
C ARG A 12 -13.97 3.66 -20.27
N TYR A 13 -14.14 4.26 -19.11
CA TYR A 13 -14.75 3.61 -17.96
C TYR A 13 -16.15 4.22 -17.71
N GLY A 14 -17.12 3.39 -17.37
CA GLY A 14 -18.44 3.84 -16.98
C GLY A 14 -18.52 4.35 -15.54
N ASP A 15 -17.50 3.99 -14.74
CA ASP A 15 -17.43 4.30 -13.32
C ASP A 15 -15.98 4.45 -12.85
N ILE A 16 -15.75 5.27 -11.82
CA ILE A 16 -14.42 5.48 -11.26
C ILE A 16 -13.85 4.20 -10.65
N VAL A 17 -14.66 3.29 -10.12
CA VAL A 17 -14.23 2.00 -9.56
C VAL A 17 -13.61 1.11 -10.65
N GLN A 18 -14.09 1.21 -11.89
CA GLN A 18 -13.54 0.48 -13.04
C GLN A 18 -12.15 0.98 -13.46
N ALA A 19 -11.80 2.22 -13.10
CA ALA A 19 -10.49 2.81 -13.40
C ALA A 19 -9.38 2.34 -12.44
N ILE A 20 -9.71 1.50 -11.46
CA ILE A 20 -8.73 0.91 -10.53
C ILE A 20 -7.93 -0.18 -11.23
N GLY A 21 -6.59 -0.10 -11.10
CA GLY A 21 -5.67 -1.04 -11.71
C GLY A 21 -5.03 -0.54 -13.00
N HIS A 22 -4.40 -1.44 -13.76
CA HIS A 22 -3.62 -1.14 -14.97
C HIS A 22 -2.64 0.01 -14.77
N THR A 23 -1.98 0.01 -13.62
CA THR A 23 -1.05 1.06 -13.22
C THR A 23 0.27 0.94 -13.98
N PRO A 24 0.97 2.06 -14.26
CA PRO A 24 2.22 2.01 -15.00
C PRO A 24 3.33 1.23 -14.29
N LEU A 25 4.21 0.63 -15.09
CA LEU A 25 5.50 0.10 -14.68
C LEU A 25 6.61 0.99 -15.28
N ILE A 26 7.43 1.62 -14.44
CA ILE A 26 8.42 2.62 -14.84
C ILE A 26 9.83 2.16 -14.49
N GLU A 27 10.73 2.16 -15.47
CA GLU A 27 12.16 1.89 -15.24
C GLU A 27 12.85 3.07 -14.55
N LEU A 28 13.57 2.81 -13.46
CA LEU A 28 14.34 3.79 -12.71
C LEU A 28 15.82 3.75 -13.17
N LYS A 29 16.16 4.58 -14.14
CA LYS A 29 17.46 4.55 -14.78
C LYS A 29 18.60 5.08 -13.92
N ARG A 30 18.31 6.03 -13.01
CA ARG A 30 19.34 6.65 -12.17
C ARG A 30 19.60 5.88 -10.90
N LEU A 31 18.59 5.14 -10.42
CA LEU A 31 18.72 4.30 -9.23
C LEU A 31 19.19 2.88 -9.54
N SER A 32 19.21 2.46 -10.81
CA SER A 32 19.78 1.17 -11.21
C SER A 32 21.29 1.15 -10.95
N PRO A 33 21.83 0.18 -10.18
CA PRO A 33 23.19 0.26 -9.65
C PRO A 33 24.29 -0.04 -10.67
N LYS A 34 23.94 -0.80 -11.74
CA LYS A 34 24.90 -1.24 -12.76
C LYS A 34 24.21 -1.65 -14.06
N PRO A 35 24.92 -1.66 -15.20
CA PRO A 35 24.40 -2.18 -16.45
C PRO A 35 23.95 -3.64 -16.30
N GLY A 36 22.85 -4.00 -17.00
CA GLY A 36 22.25 -5.36 -16.94
C GLY A 36 21.26 -5.56 -15.80
N VAL A 37 21.27 -4.72 -14.75
CA VAL A 37 20.29 -4.75 -13.67
C VAL A 37 19.33 -3.56 -13.81
N ARG A 38 18.04 -3.83 -13.89
CA ARG A 38 17.00 -2.82 -14.01
C ARG A 38 16.09 -2.81 -12.77
N ILE A 39 15.74 -1.62 -12.32
CA ILE A 39 14.78 -1.43 -11.23
C ILE A 39 13.50 -0.84 -11.83
N TRP A 40 12.37 -1.46 -11.53
CA TRP A 40 11.05 -1.09 -12.03
C TRP A 40 10.11 -0.70 -10.90
N ALA A 41 9.51 0.46 -11.00
CA ALA A 41 8.51 0.96 -10.08
C ALA A 41 7.09 0.68 -10.59
N LYS A 42 6.32 -0.16 -9.91
CA LYS A 42 4.88 -0.36 -10.15
C LYS A 42 4.12 0.74 -9.45
N LEU A 43 3.58 1.71 -10.22
CA LEU A 43 3.03 2.96 -9.70
C LEU A 43 1.59 2.81 -9.22
N GLU A 44 1.37 2.16 -8.08
CA GLU A 44 0.04 2.03 -7.47
C GLU A 44 -0.54 3.37 -6.97
N SER A 45 0.31 4.40 -6.90
CA SER A 45 -0.11 5.80 -6.70
C SER A 45 -0.97 6.36 -7.84
N ARG A 46 -1.09 5.65 -8.97
CA ARG A 46 -1.92 6.07 -10.11
C ARG A 46 -3.34 5.51 -10.08
N ASN A 47 -3.71 4.76 -9.06
CA ASN A 47 -5.10 4.45 -8.79
C ASN A 47 -5.91 5.71 -8.44
N PRO A 48 -7.24 5.71 -8.58
CA PRO A 48 -8.09 6.89 -8.41
C PRO A 48 -7.91 7.70 -7.13
N THR A 49 -7.72 7.03 -5.96
CA THR A 49 -7.45 7.74 -4.70
C THR A 49 -5.97 7.94 -4.41
N GLY A 50 -5.12 7.57 -5.35
CA GLY A 50 -3.66 7.72 -5.23
C GLY A 50 -3.00 6.65 -4.37
N SER A 51 -3.52 5.41 -4.33
CA SER A 51 -2.86 4.34 -3.58
C SER A 51 -3.21 2.92 -4.04
N VAL A 52 -2.34 1.99 -3.66
CA VAL A 52 -2.52 0.54 -3.81
C VAL A 52 -3.81 0.01 -3.16
N LYS A 53 -4.34 0.74 -2.18
CA LYS A 53 -5.50 0.29 -1.41
C LYS A 53 -6.82 0.36 -2.18
N ASP A 54 -6.88 1.07 -3.31
CA ASP A 54 -8.05 1.06 -4.18
C ASP A 54 -8.36 -0.36 -4.66
N ARG A 55 -7.33 -1.13 -5.01
CA ARG A 55 -7.49 -2.53 -5.41
C ARG A 55 -8.06 -3.39 -4.27
N VAL A 56 -7.50 -3.22 -3.08
CA VAL A 56 -7.89 -3.97 -1.88
C VAL A 56 -9.33 -3.66 -1.49
N ALA A 57 -9.66 -2.36 -1.40
CA ALA A 57 -11.00 -1.92 -1.01
C ALA A 57 -12.06 -2.38 -2.03
N ARG A 58 -11.76 -2.27 -3.33
CA ARG A 58 -12.63 -2.79 -4.39
C ARG A 58 -12.88 -4.28 -4.22
N ALA A 59 -11.81 -5.06 -4.10
CA ALA A 59 -11.92 -6.51 -4.00
C ALA A 59 -12.70 -6.95 -2.76
N MET A 60 -12.47 -6.32 -1.60
CA MET A 60 -13.18 -6.65 -0.37
C MET A 60 -14.68 -6.35 -0.45
N ILE A 61 -15.08 -5.24 -1.06
CA ILE A 61 -16.50 -4.89 -1.19
C ILE A 61 -17.17 -5.75 -2.27
N GLU A 62 -16.55 -5.96 -3.43
CA GLU A 62 -17.11 -6.79 -4.51
C GLU A 62 -17.24 -8.26 -4.08
N ASP A 63 -16.26 -8.80 -3.37
CA ASP A 63 -16.32 -10.16 -2.78
C ASP A 63 -17.46 -10.30 -1.75
N ALA A 64 -17.66 -9.25 -0.94
CA ALA A 64 -18.76 -9.23 0.03
C ALA A 64 -20.14 -9.16 -0.65
N GLU A 65 -20.28 -8.38 -1.70
CA GLU A 65 -21.50 -8.31 -2.51
C GLU A 65 -21.81 -9.66 -3.15
N GLU A 66 -20.80 -10.27 -3.78
CA GLU A 66 -20.95 -11.58 -4.45
C GLU A 66 -21.37 -12.70 -3.48
N LYS A 67 -20.79 -12.69 -2.28
CA LYS A 67 -21.10 -13.66 -1.22
C LYS A 67 -22.34 -13.33 -0.39
N GLY A 68 -22.98 -12.20 -0.62
CA GLY A 68 -24.13 -11.74 0.17
C GLY A 68 -23.77 -11.42 1.63
N LEU A 69 -22.53 -11.04 1.92
CA LEU A 69 -22.05 -10.67 3.25
C LEU A 69 -22.35 -9.23 3.62
N ILE A 70 -22.65 -8.39 2.65
CA ILE A 70 -23.08 -7.01 2.83
C ILE A 70 -24.43 -6.79 2.14
N SER A 71 -25.35 -6.15 2.85
CA SER A 71 -26.68 -5.81 2.32
C SER A 71 -26.70 -4.38 1.77
N PRO A 72 -27.54 -4.07 0.78
CA PRO A 72 -27.68 -2.71 0.26
C PRO A 72 -27.96 -1.70 1.40
N GLY A 73 -27.16 -0.64 1.45
CA GLY A 73 -27.26 0.41 2.48
C GLY A 73 -26.75 0.03 3.86
N GLN A 74 -26.21 -1.16 4.05
CA GLN A 74 -25.55 -1.55 5.31
C GLN A 74 -24.29 -0.73 5.55
N THR A 75 -24.05 -0.32 6.81
CA THR A 75 -22.87 0.47 7.17
C THR A 75 -21.61 -0.38 7.16
N THR A 76 -20.65 0.00 6.34
CA THR A 76 -19.29 -0.57 6.38
C THR A 76 -18.50 0.04 7.53
N LEU A 77 -17.84 -0.78 8.32
CA LEU A 77 -16.97 -0.37 9.43
C LEU A 77 -15.55 -0.88 9.20
N GLU A 78 -14.53 -0.01 9.23
CA GLU A 78 -13.14 -0.45 9.04
C GLU A 78 -12.18 0.30 9.95
N PRO A 79 -11.29 -0.41 10.70
CA PRO A 79 -10.19 0.21 11.43
C PRO A 79 -9.07 0.57 10.48
N THR A 80 -8.95 1.87 10.19
CA THR A 80 -7.89 2.34 9.29
C THR A 80 -7.69 3.85 9.41
N SER A 81 -6.46 4.27 9.52
CA SER A 81 -6.05 5.68 9.56
C SER A 81 -5.54 6.19 8.21
N GLY A 82 -5.47 5.34 7.20
CA GLY A 82 -4.75 5.65 5.99
C GLY A 82 -5.50 5.39 4.69
N ASN A 83 -4.74 4.97 3.71
CA ASN A 83 -5.19 4.77 2.34
C ASN A 83 -6.39 3.82 2.20
N THR A 84 -6.50 2.79 3.04
CA THR A 84 -7.65 1.86 3.00
C THR A 84 -8.96 2.58 3.30
N GLY A 85 -8.98 3.46 4.30
CA GLY A 85 -10.16 4.25 4.62
C GLY A 85 -10.58 5.17 3.48
N ILE A 86 -9.61 5.85 2.85
CA ILE A 86 -9.87 6.75 1.71
C ILE A 86 -10.41 5.95 0.52
N SER A 87 -9.81 4.80 0.21
CA SER A 87 -10.25 3.92 -0.88
C SER A 87 -11.66 3.36 -0.63
N LEU A 88 -11.93 2.89 0.59
CA LEU A 88 -13.27 2.45 0.99
C LEU A 88 -14.28 3.59 0.92
N ALA A 89 -13.89 4.81 1.35
CA ALA A 89 -14.78 5.97 1.31
C ALA A 89 -15.23 6.29 -0.13
N MET A 90 -14.30 6.29 -1.09
CA MET A 90 -14.64 6.47 -2.51
C MET A 90 -15.57 5.36 -3.01
N ILE A 91 -15.25 4.09 -2.75
CA ILE A 91 -16.01 2.94 -3.26
C ILE A 91 -17.38 2.86 -2.61
N CYS A 92 -17.46 3.01 -1.29
CA CYS A 92 -18.72 3.01 -0.55
C CYS A 92 -19.64 4.15 -1.00
N ALA A 93 -19.10 5.36 -1.16
CA ALA A 93 -19.89 6.49 -1.69
C ALA A 93 -20.44 6.20 -3.09
N ARG A 94 -19.65 5.55 -3.97
CA ARG A 94 -20.11 5.17 -5.32
C ARG A 94 -21.14 4.07 -5.33
N LYS A 95 -21.03 3.10 -4.40
CA LYS A 95 -21.93 1.93 -4.33
C LYS A 95 -23.14 2.14 -3.40
N GLY A 96 -23.21 3.28 -2.69
CA GLY A 96 -24.33 3.62 -1.82
C GLY A 96 -24.26 2.97 -0.43
N TYR A 97 -23.06 2.63 0.06
CA TYR A 97 -22.84 2.14 1.42
C TYR A 97 -22.41 3.30 2.33
N PRO A 98 -23.05 3.51 3.49
CA PRO A 98 -22.48 4.34 4.55
C PRO A 98 -21.15 3.77 5.00
N LEU A 99 -20.17 4.62 5.28
CA LEU A 99 -18.87 4.20 5.82
C LEU A 99 -18.59 4.85 7.15
N LYS A 100 -18.17 4.04 8.10
CA LYS A 100 -17.63 4.44 9.40
C LYS A 100 -16.19 3.96 9.51
N VAL A 101 -15.26 4.88 9.75
CA VAL A 101 -13.83 4.60 9.89
C VAL A 101 -13.42 4.79 11.34
N VAL A 102 -12.74 3.81 11.91
CA VAL A 102 -12.13 3.93 13.24
C VAL A 102 -10.64 4.20 13.08
N MET A 103 -10.14 5.29 13.68
CA MET A 103 -8.75 5.69 13.54
C MET A 103 -8.24 6.46 14.76
N PRO A 104 -6.92 6.44 15.04
CA PRO A 104 -6.34 7.22 16.11
C PRO A 104 -6.57 8.73 15.88
N GLU A 105 -6.70 9.50 16.97
CA GLU A 105 -6.94 10.94 16.90
C GLU A 105 -5.76 11.77 16.36
N ASN A 106 -4.54 11.23 16.39
CA ASN A 106 -3.30 11.90 16.03
C ASN A 106 -2.86 11.71 14.56
N VAL A 107 -3.82 11.58 13.64
CA VAL A 107 -3.56 11.43 12.19
C VAL A 107 -3.40 12.78 11.48
N THR A 108 -2.80 12.74 10.28
CA THR A 108 -2.60 13.96 9.47
C THR A 108 -3.94 14.57 9.03
N PRO A 109 -4.04 15.91 8.97
CA PRO A 109 -5.29 16.62 8.58
C PRO A 109 -5.80 16.20 7.19
N GLU A 110 -4.91 15.95 6.25
CA GLU A 110 -5.25 15.59 4.87
C GLU A 110 -6.09 14.32 4.80
N ARG A 111 -5.76 13.32 5.62
CA ARG A 111 -6.49 12.05 5.68
C ARG A 111 -7.91 12.24 6.19
N THR A 112 -8.05 12.99 7.28
CA THR A 112 -9.34 13.33 7.86
C THR A 112 -10.22 14.12 6.89
N GLN A 113 -9.63 15.08 6.17
CA GLN A 113 -10.34 15.86 5.16
C GLN A 113 -10.84 14.99 4.01
N LEU A 114 -9.99 14.13 3.46
CA LEU A 114 -10.36 13.22 2.37
C LEU A 114 -11.51 12.29 2.77
N LEU A 115 -11.45 11.68 3.94
CA LEU A 115 -12.53 10.84 4.45
C LEU A 115 -13.86 11.59 4.54
N ARG A 116 -13.84 12.80 5.12
CA ARG A 116 -15.05 13.64 5.23
C ARG A 116 -15.59 14.10 3.89
N MET A 117 -14.72 14.41 2.93
CA MET A 117 -15.12 14.79 1.57
C MET A 117 -15.88 13.68 0.85
N TYR A 118 -15.55 12.41 1.11
CA TYR A 118 -16.30 11.26 0.60
C TYR A 118 -17.51 10.89 1.47
N GLY A 119 -17.78 11.62 2.56
CA GLY A 119 -18.95 11.40 3.42
C GLY A 119 -18.77 10.31 4.47
N ALA A 120 -17.54 9.87 4.75
CA ALA A 120 -17.28 8.90 5.81
C ALA A 120 -17.46 9.50 7.20
N GLU A 121 -18.09 8.75 8.12
CA GLU A 121 -18.10 9.04 9.54
C GLU A 121 -16.79 8.56 10.17
N ILE A 122 -16.21 9.39 11.05
CA ILE A 122 -14.95 9.09 11.73
C ILE A 122 -15.20 8.89 13.21
N VAL A 123 -14.77 7.75 13.72
CA VAL A 123 -14.70 7.43 15.15
C VAL A 123 -13.23 7.44 15.56
N TYR A 124 -12.89 8.25 16.55
CA TYR A 124 -11.52 8.35 17.04
C TYR A 124 -11.27 7.36 18.16
N SER A 125 -10.15 6.64 18.07
CA SER A 125 -9.56 5.87 19.16
C SER A 125 -8.46 6.68 19.86
N GLU A 126 -8.05 6.24 21.03
CA GLU A 126 -6.96 6.87 21.77
C GLU A 126 -5.65 6.89 20.96
N GLY A 127 -5.07 8.07 20.77
CA GLY A 127 -3.88 8.26 19.94
C GLY A 127 -2.65 7.48 20.42
N SER A 128 -2.50 7.33 21.75
CA SER A 128 -1.38 6.58 22.37
C SER A 128 -1.36 5.09 22.01
N LEU A 129 -2.51 4.49 21.67
CA LEU A 129 -2.66 3.09 21.29
C LEU A 129 -2.43 2.86 19.77
N GLY A 130 -2.30 3.93 19.01
CA GLY A 130 -2.05 3.88 17.56
C GLY A 130 -3.08 3.02 16.80
N SER A 131 -2.62 2.34 15.75
CA SER A 131 -3.50 1.51 14.93
C SER A 131 -4.07 0.28 15.65
N ASN A 132 -3.40 -0.22 16.70
CA ASN A 132 -3.90 -1.36 17.46
C ASN A 132 -5.16 -0.98 18.25
N GLY A 133 -5.17 0.19 18.91
CA GLY A 133 -6.37 0.68 19.59
C GLY A 133 -7.56 0.92 18.66
N ALA A 134 -7.30 1.36 17.43
CA ALA A 134 -8.35 1.49 16.42
C ALA A 134 -8.93 0.12 16.01
N VAL A 135 -8.08 -0.90 15.86
CA VAL A 135 -8.51 -2.28 15.55
C VAL A 135 -9.37 -2.84 16.67
N GLU A 136 -8.91 -2.72 17.93
CA GLU A 136 -9.64 -3.20 19.11
C GLU A 136 -11.03 -2.55 19.22
N LEU A 137 -11.09 -1.22 19.08
CA LEU A 137 -12.35 -0.49 19.14
C LEU A 137 -13.31 -0.89 18.00
N ALA A 138 -12.81 -1.07 16.78
CA ALA A 138 -13.65 -1.49 15.65
C ALA A 138 -14.20 -2.90 15.83
N LEU A 139 -13.39 -3.83 16.33
CA LEU A 139 -13.84 -5.19 16.65
C LEU A 139 -14.92 -5.19 17.73
N GLU A 140 -14.74 -4.41 18.80
CA GLU A 140 -15.75 -4.24 19.85
C GLU A 140 -17.06 -3.65 19.32
N MET A 141 -16.98 -2.65 18.43
CA MET A 141 -18.16 -2.07 17.79
C MET A 141 -18.91 -3.09 16.92
N ALA A 142 -18.18 -3.86 16.10
CA ALA A 142 -18.76 -4.86 15.23
C ALA A 142 -19.39 -6.03 16.02
N GLU A 143 -18.82 -6.41 17.16
CA GLU A 143 -19.37 -7.44 18.03
C GLU A 143 -20.67 -6.98 18.71
N LYS A 144 -20.74 -5.71 19.11
CA LYS A 144 -21.91 -5.13 19.79
C LYS A 144 -23.08 -4.81 18.85
N ASP A 145 -22.83 -4.60 17.58
CA ASP A 145 -23.84 -4.16 16.63
C ASP A 145 -23.70 -4.90 15.28
N ALA A 146 -24.54 -5.89 15.07
CA ALA A 146 -24.61 -6.68 13.85
C ALA A 146 -25.05 -5.89 12.60
N SER A 147 -25.44 -4.62 12.75
CA SER A 147 -25.75 -3.76 11.58
C SER A 147 -24.52 -3.34 10.79
N TYR A 148 -23.33 -3.50 11.38
CA TYR A 148 -22.08 -3.24 10.68
C TYR A 148 -21.63 -4.44 9.83
N TYR A 149 -21.12 -4.14 8.65
CA TYR A 149 -20.25 -5.04 7.88
C TYR A 149 -18.80 -4.58 8.03
N MET A 150 -17.92 -5.43 8.52
CA MET A 150 -16.49 -5.10 8.68
C MET A 150 -15.65 -5.90 7.68
N PRO A 151 -15.10 -5.26 6.62
CA PRO A 151 -14.23 -5.90 5.64
C PRO A 151 -13.00 -6.56 6.27
N TYR A 152 -12.39 -5.90 7.25
CA TYR A 152 -11.23 -6.36 8.01
C TYR A 152 -10.03 -6.72 7.12
N GLN A 153 -9.37 -5.70 6.58
CA GLN A 153 -8.25 -5.84 5.63
C GLN A 153 -7.11 -6.79 6.08
N TYR A 154 -6.94 -6.99 7.38
CA TYR A 154 -5.86 -7.82 7.94
C TYR A 154 -6.14 -9.34 7.85
N GLY A 155 -7.40 -9.73 7.80
CA GLY A 155 -7.84 -11.13 7.75
C GLY A 155 -8.55 -11.52 6.45
N ASN A 156 -8.92 -10.57 5.61
CA ASN A 156 -9.72 -10.79 4.41
C ASN A 156 -8.89 -11.30 3.24
N GLN A 157 -9.23 -12.50 2.74
CA GLN A 157 -8.52 -13.12 1.61
C GLN A 157 -8.74 -12.37 0.28
N ALA A 158 -9.77 -11.55 0.14
CA ALA A 158 -9.94 -10.68 -1.04
C ALA A 158 -8.78 -9.67 -1.18
N ASN A 159 -8.12 -9.30 -0.05
CA ASN A 159 -6.95 -8.42 -0.09
C ASN A 159 -5.78 -9.03 -0.89
N PRO A 160 -5.20 -10.19 -0.56
CA PRO A 160 -4.17 -10.79 -1.40
C PRO A 160 -4.68 -11.17 -2.80
N LEU A 161 -5.93 -11.59 -2.96
CA LEU A 161 -6.51 -11.92 -4.26
C LEU A 161 -6.58 -10.72 -5.21
N ALA A 162 -6.78 -9.51 -4.71
CA ALA A 162 -6.73 -8.30 -5.52
C ALA A 162 -5.38 -8.11 -6.22
N HIS A 163 -4.30 -8.52 -5.57
CA HIS A 163 -2.94 -8.45 -6.12
C HIS A 163 -2.59 -9.67 -6.96
N TYR A 164 -3.06 -10.85 -6.58
CA TYR A 164 -2.86 -12.08 -7.33
C TYR A 164 -3.51 -12.00 -8.71
N ASN A 165 -4.76 -11.51 -8.79
CA ASN A 165 -5.54 -11.39 -10.02
C ASN A 165 -5.37 -10.05 -10.75
N GLY A 166 -4.62 -9.11 -10.19
CA GLY A 166 -4.44 -7.77 -10.75
C GLY A 166 -2.96 -7.40 -10.86
N THR A 167 -2.37 -6.86 -9.80
CA THR A 167 -1.01 -6.28 -9.82
C THR A 167 0.04 -7.24 -10.38
N ALA A 168 0.00 -8.52 -9.98
CA ALA A 168 0.97 -9.52 -10.43
C ALA A 168 0.81 -9.83 -11.93
N LEU A 169 -0.42 -9.96 -12.42
CA LEU A 169 -0.69 -10.18 -13.84
C LEU A 169 -0.20 -9.01 -14.68
N GLU A 170 -0.49 -7.78 -14.24
CA GLU A 170 -0.02 -6.57 -14.93
C GLU A 170 1.51 -6.48 -15.00
N ILE A 171 2.23 -6.97 -13.97
CA ILE A 171 3.70 -7.05 -13.99
C ILE A 171 4.17 -8.10 -15.00
N LEU A 172 3.54 -9.27 -15.02
CA LEU A 172 3.87 -10.37 -15.94
C LEU A 172 3.52 -10.05 -17.41
N GLU A 173 2.53 -9.21 -17.66
CA GLU A 173 2.20 -8.71 -19.00
C GLU A 173 3.27 -7.75 -19.56
N GLU A 174 4.03 -7.08 -18.71
CA GLU A 174 5.02 -6.09 -19.11
C GLU A 174 6.47 -6.60 -19.04
N LEU A 175 6.74 -7.67 -18.26
CA LEU A 175 8.06 -8.24 -18.05
C LEU A 175 8.03 -9.78 -18.14
N ASP A 176 8.81 -10.33 -19.05
CA ASP A 176 8.96 -11.79 -19.19
C ASP A 176 9.74 -12.41 -18.00
N GLU A 177 10.58 -11.61 -17.34
CA GLU A 177 11.46 -12.05 -16.25
C GLU A 177 11.44 -11.05 -15.09
N VAL A 178 11.30 -11.57 -13.87
CA VAL A 178 11.39 -10.81 -12.62
C VAL A 178 12.30 -11.58 -11.67
N SER A 179 13.46 -11.02 -11.37
CA SER A 179 14.44 -11.63 -10.44
C SER A 179 14.05 -11.40 -8.97
N ALA A 180 13.42 -10.28 -8.68
CA ALA A 180 12.88 -10.00 -7.35
C ALA A 180 11.66 -9.08 -7.40
N PHE A 181 10.68 -9.36 -6.54
CA PHE A 181 9.58 -8.47 -6.23
C PHE A 181 9.72 -7.96 -4.80
N VAL A 182 9.71 -6.63 -4.64
CA VAL A 182 9.90 -5.97 -3.35
C VAL A 182 8.66 -5.16 -2.99
N ALA A 183 8.10 -5.42 -1.82
CA ALA A 183 7.00 -4.62 -1.29
C ALA A 183 7.12 -4.42 0.22
N GLY A 184 6.39 -3.44 0.74
CA GLY A 184 6.38 -3.12 2.16
C GLY A 184 5.48 -4.05 2.95
N LEU A 185 5.86 -4.34 4.18
CA LEU A 185 5.12 -5.13 5.12
C LEU A 185 4.12 -4.24 5.87
N GLY A 186 2.83 -4.32 5.48
CA GLY A 186 1.71 -3.68 6.14
C GLY A 186 0.69 -4.73 6.53
N THR A 187 -0.44 -4.85 5.79
CA THR A 187 -1.38 -5.97 5.96
C THR A 187 -0.83 -7.31 5.45
N GLY A 188 0.18 -7.27 4.58
CA GLY A 188 0.74 -8.44 3.90
C GLY A 188 0.10 -8.76 2.56
N GLY A 189 -1.10 -8.23 2.26
CA GLY A 189 -1.84 -8.59 1.04
C GLY A 189 -1.06 -8.43 -0.25
N THR A 190 -0.33 -7.34 -0.39
CA THR A 190 0.53 -7.07 -1.56
C THR A 190 1.63 -8.12 -1.73
N LEU A 191 2.33 -8.47 -0.66
CA LEU A 191 3.38 -9.50 -0.70
C LEU A 191 2.80 -10.86 -1.00
N MET A 192 1.72 -11.23 -0.33
CA MET A 192 1.09 -12.55 -0.47
C MET A 192 0.48 -12.76 -1.85
N GLY A 193 -0.26 -11.77 -2.36
CA GLY A 193 -0.91 -11.88 -3.67
C GLY A 193 0.08 -11.91 -4.81
N ASN A 194 0.97 -10.91 -4.89
CA ASN A 194 2.01 -10.88 -5.93
C ASN A 194 2.98 -12.05 -5.78
N GLY A 195 3.41 -12.37 -4.55
CA GLY A 195 4.37 -13.42 -4.30
C GLY A 195 3.87 -14.79 -4.75
N ARG A 196 2.63 -15.16 -4.44
CA ARG A 196 2.02 -16.42 -4.90
C ARG A 196 1.98 -16.49 -6.41
N ARG A 197 1.43 -15.45 -7.08
CA ARG A 197 1.29 -15.45 -8.53
C ARG A 197 2.63 -15.47 -9.24
N LEU A 198 3.57 -14.64 -8.80
CA LEU A 198 4.90 -14.59 -9.42
C LEU A 198 5.66 -15.92 -9.25
N LYS A 199 5.59 -16.56 -8.08
CA LYS A 199 6.22 -17.87 -7.87
C LYS A 199 5.52 -19.00 -8.65
N GLU A 200 4.22 -18.93 -8.83
CA GLU A 200 3.49 -19.90 -9.67
C GLU A 200 3.91 -19.81 -11.15
N GLU A 201 4.13 -18.60 -11.66
CA GLU A 201 4.46 -18.38 -13.08
C GLU A 201 5.98 -18.47 -13.35
N LEU A 202 6.84 -17.99 -12.44
CA LEU A 202 8.28 -17.86 -12.65
C LEU A 202 9.11 -18.85 -11.81
N GLY A 203 8.48 -19.61 -10.92
CA GLY A 203 9.17 -20.57 -10.04
C GLY A 203 10.12 -19.91 -9.05
N ASP A 204 11.22 -20.61 -8.74
CA ASP A 204 12.23 -20.17 -7.76
C ASP A 204 13.15 -19.06 -8.27
N GLN A 205 13.03 -18.66 -9.52
CA GLN A 205 13.82 -17.60 -10.12
C GLN A 205 13.46 -16.23 -9.51
N VAL A 206 12.20 -16.03 -9.12
CA VAL A 206 11.76 -14.79 -8.49
C VAL A 206 11.92 -14.85 -6.96
N LYS A 207 12.55 -13.83 -6.37
CA LYS A 207 12.64 -13.65 -4.92
C LYS A 207 11.60 -12.67 -4.42
N ILE A 208 10.85 -13.08 -3.42
CA ILE A 208 9.84 -12.23 -2.76
C ILE A 208 10.46 -11.61 -1.52
N VAL A 209 10.62 -10.29 -1.55
CA VAL A 209 11.36 -9.54 -0.52
C VAL A 209 10.47 -8.54 0.17
N ALA A 210 10.41 -8.63 1.49
CA ALA A 210 9.66 -7.68 2.32
C ALA A 210 10.57 -6.57 2.85
N ALA A 211 10.14 -5.31 2.69
CA ALA A 211 10.68 -4.18 3.44
C ALA A 211 9.89 -4.05 4.75
N GLU A 212 10.57 -4.17 5.87
CA GLU A 212 10.00 -4.14 7.23
C GLU A 212 10.64 -2.99 8.03
N PRO A 213 9.87 -2.14 8.74
CA PRO A 213 10.44 -1.16 9.64
C PRO A 213 11.24 -1.83 10.76
N MET A 214 12.30 -1.19 11.23
CA MET A 214 12.97 -1.62 12.46
C MET A 214 11.99 -1.47 13.64
N GLN A 215 12.08 -2.39 14.59
CA GLN A 215 11.28 -2.31 15.81
C GLN A 215 11.54 -0.98 16.53
N GLY A 216 10.44 -0.28 16.88
CA GLY A 216 10.53 1.03 17.53
C GLY A 216 10.85 2.20 16.60
N GLU A 217 11.03 1.95 15.29
CA GLU A 217 11.20 2.98 14.26
C GLU A 217 10.06 2.91 13.26
N PRO A 218 8.89 3.50 13.52
CA PRO A 218 7.73 3.41 12.64
C PRO A 218 8.03 4.06 11.29
N VAL A 219 7.68 3.37 10.22
CA VAL A 219 7.63 3.91 8.87
C VAL A 219 6.18 3.97 8.43
N GLN A 220 5.73 5.15 8.09
CA GLN A 220 4.34 5.42 7.77
C GLN A 220 3.81 4.49 6.66
N GLY A 221 2.72 3.76 6.93
CA GLY A 221 2.13 2.78 6.01
C GLY A 221 2.74 1.39 6.06
N LEU A 222 3.78 1.18 6.85
CA LEU A 222 4.38 -0.14 7.11
C LEU A 222 4.18 -0.56 8.57
N ARG A 223 4.40 -1.84 8.83
CA ARG A 223 4.28 -2.45 10.16
C ARG A 223 5.46 -3.37 10.40
N SER A 224 6.00 -3.38 11.61
CA SER A 224 6.93 -4.41 12.06
C SER A 224 6.17 -5.62 12.61
N LEU A 225 6.56 -6.83 12.22
CA LEU A 225 6.03 -8.05 12.82
C LEU A 225 6.48 -8.23 14.27
N GLN A 226 7.51 -7.49 14.68
CA GLN A 226 8.03 -7.50 16.05
C GLN A 226 7.16 -6.69 17.02
N ASP A 227 6.19 -5.90 16.51
CA ASP A 227 5.26 -5.12 17.32
C ASP A 227 4.11 -5.97 17.90
N GLY A 228 4.18 -7.29 17.77
CA GLY A 228 3.27 -8.25 18.43
C GLY A 228 1.99 -8.58 17.68
N PHE A 229 1.70 -7.93 16.54
CA PHE A 229 0.55 -8.27 15.70
C PHE A 229 1.00 -8.75 14.32
N ILE A 230 0.71 -10.03 14.03
CA ILE A 230 0.93 -10.63 12.71
C ILE A 230 -0.43 -10.73 12.00
N PRO A 231 -0.65 -10.04 10.88
CA PRO A 231 -1.89 -10.16 10.12
C PRO A 231 -2.17 -11.61 9.70
N PRO A 232 -3.41 -12.11 9.90
CA PRO A 232 -3.76 -13.52 9.62
C PRO A 232 -3.55 -13.96 8.17
N ILE A 233 -3.52 -13.03 7.22
CA ILE A 233 -3.30 -13.34 5.81
C ILE A 233 -1.83 -13.58 5.44
N ILE A 234 -0.88 -13.30 6.37
CA ILE A 234 0.56 -13.43 6.08
C ILE A 234 1.00 -14.88 6.22
N ASP A 235 1.58 -15.40 5.15
CA ASP A 235 2.35 -16.63 5.12
C ASP A 235 3.85 -16.28 5.00
N LEU A 236 4.57 -16.41 6.10
CA LEU A 236 6.00 -16.06 6.13
C LEU A 236 6.86 -17.00 5.28
N SER A 237 6.39 -18.21 4.98
CA SER A 237 7.12 -19.17 4.16
C SER A 237 7.23 -18.73 2.69
N LEU A 238 6.35 -17.84 2.25
CA LEU A 238 6.38 -17.27 0.90
C LEU A 238 7.51 -16.25 0.71
N LEU A 239 8.00 -15.67 1.81
CA LEU A 239 9.03 -14.63 1.78
C LEU A 239 10.43 -15.24 1.71
N ASP A 240 11.17 -14.94 0.65
CA ASP A 240 12.58 -15.34 0.57
C ASP A 240 13.46 -14.50 1.50
N ARG A 241 13.12 -13.21 1.68
CA ARG A 241 13.88 -12.30 2.57
C ARG A 241 12.97 -11.25 3.21
N LYS A 242 13.36 -10.85 4.44
CA LYS A 242 12.89 -9.63 5.09
C LYS A 242 14.09 -8.73 5.33
N ILE A 243 13.97 -7.46 4.95
CA ILE A 243 15.03 -6.47 5.11
C ILE A 243 14.50 -5.30 5.92
N PHE A 244 15.15 -5.04 7.04
CA PHE A 244 14.80 -3.93 7.91
C PHE A 244 15.24 -2.59 7.31
N VAL A 245 14.38 -1.58 7.48
CA VAL A 245 14.59 -0.21 7.00
C VAL A 245 14.34 0.75 8.16
N THR A 246 15.25 1.70 8.35
CA THR A 246 15.06 2.80 9.30
C THR A 246 14.13 3.87 8.73
N ASN A 247 13.51 4.65 9.61
CA ASN A 247 12.72 5.81 9.18
C ASN A 247 13.55 6.81 8.38
N ARG A 248 14.81 7.05 8.83
CA ARG A 248 15.77 7.92 8.12
C ARG A 248 16.02 7.45 6.69
N ASP A 249 16.29 6.17 6.48
CA ASP A 249 16.51 5.60 5.14
C ASP A 249 15.24 5.75 4.27
N ALA A 250 14.06 5.51 4.84
CA ALA A 250 12.79 5.67 4.13
C ALA A 250 12.59 7.10 3.61
N ILE A 251 12.82 8.10 4.46
CA ILE A 251 12.71 9.52 4.10
C ILE A 251 13.76 9.90 3.04
N LEU A 252 15.02 9.51 3.22
CA LEU A 252 16.09 9.81 2.27
C LEU A 252 15.78 9.23 0.88
N PHE A 253 15.31 7.98 0.82
CA PHE A 253 14.97 7.37 -0.46
C PHE A 253 13.70 7.94 -1.07
N THR A 254 12.74 8.41 -0.27
CA THR A 254 11.58 9.16 -0.76
C THR A 254 12.01 10.43 -1.50
N ARG A 255 12.98 11.17 -0.94
CA ARG A 255 13.56 12.36 -1.59
C ARG A 255 14.35 12.00 -2.85
N ARG A 256 15.16 10.93 -2.80
CA ARG A 256 15.90 10.45 -3.96
C ARG A 256 14.99 10.06 -5.13
N LEU A 257 13.86 9.39 -4.85
CA LEU A 257 12.86 9.08 -5.88
C LEU A 257 12.32 10.34 -6.54
N LEU A 258 12.08 11.40 -5.76
CA LEU A 258 11.64 12.69 -6.30
C LEU A 258 12.75 13.40 -7.09
N GLU A 259 13.94 13.51 -6.54
CA GLU A 259 15.04 14.31 -7.10
C GLU A 259 15.70 13.63 -8.30
N GLU A 260 15.90 12.31 -8.23
CA GLU A 260 16.62 11.57 -9.26
C GLU A 260 15.69 11.02 -10.34
N GLU A 261 14.48 10.59 -10.01
CA GLU A 261 13.56 9.91 -10.94
C GLU A 261 12.25 10.70 -11.22
N GLY A 262 12.03 11.82 -10.52
CA GLY A 262 10.82 12.64 -10.69
C GLY A 262 9.56 12.00 -10.09
N LEU A 263 9.69 11.01 -9.21
CA LEU A 263 8.58 10.29 -8.59
C LEU A 263 8.22 10.90 -7.24
N PHE A 264 7.09 11.60 -7.18
CA PHE A 264 6.54 12.16 -5.95
C PHE A 264 5.68 11.12 -5.25
N VAL A 265 6.25 10.45 -4.24
CA VAL A 265 5.70 9.24 -3.59
C VAL A 265 5.72 9.34 -2.07
N GLY A 266 4.92 8.50 -1.39
CA GLY A 266 4.91 8.43 0.08
C GLY A 266 6.12 7.72 0.68
N VAL A 267 6.30 7.84 2.01
CA VAL A 267 7.48 7.35 2.75
C VAL A 267 7.66 5.84 2.66
N SER A 268 6.56 5.08 2.69
CA SER A 268 6.62 3.62 2.52
C SER A 268 7.23 3.21 1.18
N SER A 269 6.98 4.00 0.13
CA SER A 269 7.58 3.76 -1.20
C SER A 269 9.08 4.01 -1.19
N GLY A 270 9.56 5.00 -0.43
CA GLY A 270 10.99 5.23 -0.19
C GLY A 270 11.65 4.06 0.54
N ALA A 271 11.02 3.56 1.59
CA ALA A 271 11.49 2.36 2.30
C ALA A 271 11.62 1.14 1.36
N ILE A 272 10.60 0.91 0.53
CA ILE A 272 10.59 -0.21 -0.43
C ILE A 272 11.68 -0.01 -1.48
N ALA A 273 11.86 1.20 -2.02
CA ALA A 273 12.89 1.54 -2.99
C ALA A 273 14.31 1.33 -2.42
N ARG A 274 14.55 1.68 -1.14
CA ARG A 274 15.81 1.40 -0.44
C ARG A 274 16.17 -0.08 -0.48
N VAL A 275 15.17 -0.93 -0.22
CA VAL A 275 15.35 -2.39 -0.27
C VAL A 275 15.56 -2.86 -1.72
N ALA A 276 14.79 -2.34 -2.68
CA ALA A 276 14.91 -2.69 -4.09
C ALA A 276 16.32 -2.37 -4.64
N VAL A 277 16.87 -1.20 -4.32
CA VAL A 277 18.24 -0.81 -4.71
C VAL A 277 19.28 -1.74 -4.07
N ARG A 278 19.09 -2.14 -2.81
CA ARG A 278 19.98 -3.11 -2.16
C ARG A 278 19.95 -4.46 -2.87
N ILE A 279 18.77 -5.00 -3.16
CA ILE A 279 18.62 -6.27 -3.88
C ILE A 279 19.22 -6.19 -5.28
N ALA A 280 18.95 -5.09 -6.01
CA ALA A 280 19.53 -4.86 -7.33
C ALA A 280 21.08 -4.83 -7.30
N GLY A 281 21.68 -4.28 -6.24
CA GLY A 281 23.12 -4.29 -6.05
C GLY A 281 23.75 -5.69 -5.88
N GLU A 282 22.96 -6.66 -5.42
CA GLU A 282 23.38 -8.04 -5.20
C GLU A 282 23.27 -8.92 -6.48
N LEU A 283 22.50 -8.50 -7.48
CA LEU A 283 22.32 -9.22 -8.76
C LEU A 283 23.45 -8.90 -9.74
N GLU A 284 23.79 -9.84 -10.61
CA GLU A 284 24.65 -9.59 -11.77
C GLU A 284 23.86 -9.04 -12.96
N GLU A 285 22.66 -9.56 -13.20
CA GLU A 285 21.71 -9.11 -14.22
C GLU A 285 20.27 -9.38 -13.78
N GLY A 286 19.30 -8.73 -14.41
CA GLY A 286 17.87 -9.03 -14.23
C GLY A 286 17.03 -7.81 -13.82
N ASN A 287 15.77 -8.11 -13.50
CA ASN A 287 14.75 -7.12 -13.21
C ASN A 287 14.31 -7.18 -11.74
N VAL A 288 14.41 -6.07 -11.02
CA VAL A 288 13.85 -5.90 -9.68
C VAL A 288 12.61 -5.03 -9.79
N VAL A 289 11.46 -5.57 -9.45
CA VAL A 289 10.21 -4.81 -9.40
C VAL A 289 9.91 -4.41 -7.96
N PHE A 290 9.61 -3.15 -7.71
CA PHE A 290 9.12 -2.71 -6.43
C PHE A 290 7.81 -1.95 -6.53
N LEU A 291 7.03 -1.97 -5.44
CA LEU A 291 5.72 -1.33 -5.40
C LEU A 291 5.82 0.10 -4.86
N VAL A 292 5.33 1.07 -5.62
CA VAL A 292 5.05 2.43 -5.16
C VAL A 292 3.65 2.46 -4.58
N ALA A 293 3.55 2.45 -3.24
CA ALA A 293 2.30 2.21 -2.54
C ALA A 293 1.29 3.37 -2.65
N ASP A 294 1.77 4.61 -2.60
CA ASP A 294 0.94 5.81 -2.71
C ASP A 294 1.75 7.03 -3.18
N ASP A 295 1.03 8.14 -3.41
CA ASP A 295 1.61 9.42 -3.79
C ASP A 295 2.05 10.27 -2.58
N GLY A 296 2.83 11.34 -2.87
CA GLY A 296 3.37 12.25 -1.87
C GLY A 296 2.39 13.30 -1.34
N TRP A 297 1.25 13.51 -1.99
CA TRP A 297 0.32 14.59 -1.65
C TRP A 297 -0.24 14.48 -0.23
N LYS A 298 -0.38 13.25 0.27
CA LYS A 298 -0.92 12.95 1.61
C LYS A 298 0.05 13.24 2.75
N TYR A 299 1.28 13.67 2.43
CA TYR A 299 2.39 13.86 3.39
C TYR A 299 2.97 15.28 3.36
N LEU A 300 2.35 16.21 2.65
CA LEU A 300 2.89 17.58 2.51
C LEU A 300 3.02 18.29 3.85
N SER A 301 2.04 18.16 4.73
CA SER A 301 2.07 18.79 6.06
C SER A 301 3.16 18.25 6.99
N SER A 302 3.67 17.04 6.70
CA SER A 302 4.73 16.42 7.52
C SER A 302 6.12 17.08 7.33
N GLY A 303 6.31 17.80 6.22
CA GLY A 303 7.60 18.43 5.88
C GLY A 303 8.70 17.47 5.42
N ILE A 304 8.38 16.18 5.20
CA ILE A 304 9.37 15.15 4.84
C ILE A 304 10.17 15.45 3.57
N TYR A 305 9.63 16.26 2.66
CA TYR A 305 10.30 16.61 1.38
C TYR A 305 11.22 17.83 1.49
N THR A 306 11.01 18.71 2.47
CA THR A 306 11.63 20.04 2.49
C THR A 306 12.39 20.38 3.75
N ARG A 307 12.04 19.78 4.90
CA ARG A 307 12.72 20.09 6.17
C ARG A 307 14.04 19.31 6.31
N PRO A 308 15.03 19.83 7.07
CA PRO A 308 16.22 19.07 7.43
C PRO A 308 15.85 17.71 8.03
N ILE A 309 16.61 16.66 7.69
CA ILE A 309 16.26 15.30 8.11
C ILE A 309 16.37 15.14 9.63
N GLU A 310 17.31 15.85 10.23
CA GLU A 310 17.53 15.85 11.68
C GLU A 310 16.34 16.39 12.48
N GLU A 311 15.50 17.19 11.82
CA GLU A 311 14.29 17.73 12.42
C GLU A 311 13.08 16.79 12.30
N ILE A 312 13.11 15.85 11.33
CA ILE A 312 11.97 15.02 10.96
C ILE A 312 12.17 13.53 11.22
N GLU A 313 13.41 13.05 11.32
CA GLU A 313 13.66 11.63 11.59
C GLU A 313 13.17 11.17 12.98
N ASN A 314 13.01 12.12 13.90
CA ASN A 314 12.51 11.90 15.28
C ASN A 314 11.09 12.47 15.51
N LEU A 315 10.42 13.00 14.49
CA LEU A 315 9.03 13.50 14.61
C LEU A 315 8.02 12.38 14.88
N ASP A 316 8.48 11.18 15.00
CA ASP A 316 7.72 9.94 15.00
C ASP A 316 6.78 9.74 16.18
N ALA A 317 6.93 10.51 17.25
CA ALA A 317 6.14 10.30 18.45
C ALA A 317 4.78 11.01 18.44
N THR A 318 4.53 11.93 17.50
CA THR A 318 3.39 12.86 17.66
C THR A 318 2.39 12.94 16.50
N VAL A 319 2.69 12.50 15.29
CA VAL A 319 1.78 12.65 14.13
C VAL A 319 1.82 11.37 13.26
N TRP A 320 1.05 10.36 13.64
CA TRP A 320 1.19 9.09 12.96
C TRP A 320 -0.10 8.40 12.60
N TRP A 321 0.00 7.66 11.63
CA TRP A 321 -0.78 6.53 11.07
C TRP A 321 -1.72 6.86 9.96
#